data_b8efe1399f535cd3cdecfc7624280bf3
#
_entry.id   b8efe1399f535cd3cdecfc7624280bf3
#
_cell.length_a   1.000
_cell.length_b   1.000
_cell.length_c   1.000
_cell.angle_alpha   90.00
_cell.angle_beta   90.00
_cell.angle_gamma   90.00
#
_symmetry.space_group_name_H-M   'P 1'
#
loop_
_entity.id
_entity.type
_entity.pdbx_description
1 polymer ?
#
loop_
_entity_poly.entity_id
_entity_poly.type
_entity_poly.pdbx_seq_one_letter_code
_entity_poly.pdbx_strand_id
1 'polypeptide(L)'
;NGVLLLNRVTPFTGPDLHLITDAMKIANKYLPVAGVVAVCILFGILVILLLMLLIKGPKYQKKIKYRYNIPLILLAVALFAGSTQLALEKRVLSNYFGNIAFAYEDYGYPYCLATTIFNTGISCPRDYSEKEIKRIEKTEKNLPETQEEKRPNILFLQLESFFDPTLVNYLDISEDPIPTFRKLMKEYSSGYYKVPSVGAGTANTEFESITGMSMHYFGPGEY
;
A
#
# COMPACT_ATOMS: atom_id res chain seq x y z
N ASN A 1 -14.50 2.83 5.38
CA ASN A 1 -14.12 2.64 3.98
C ASN A 1 -15.06 3.40 3.02
N GLY A 2 -16.40 3.26 3.13
CA GLY A 2 -17.35 3.91 2.21
C GLY A 2 -17.15 5.43 2.06
N VAL A 3 -16.95 6.16 3.16
CA VAL A 3 -16.68 7.61 3.10
C VAL A 3 -15.38 7.94 2.38
N LEU A 4 -14.35 7.11 2.52
CA LEU A 4 -13.08 7.29 1.82
C LEU A 4 -13.24 7.11 0.31
N LEU A 5 -13.96 6.08 -0.13
CA LEU A 5 -14.19 5.79 -1.54
C LEU A 5 -15.05 6.85 -2.27
N LEU A 6 -15.74 7.72 -1.53
CA LEU A 6 -16.42 8.90 -2.11
C LEU A 6 -15.42 10.03 -2.46
N ASN A 7 -14.24 10.03 -1.86
CA ASN A 7 -13.27 11.11 -1.98
C ASN A 7 -11.94 10.67 -2.62
N ARG A 8 -11.65 9.38 -2.66
CA ARG A 8 -10.46 8.81 -3.30
C ARG A 8 -10.75 7.44 -3.92
N VAL A 9 -9.93 7.04 -4.88
CA VAL A 9 -10.07 5.75 -5.58
C VAL A 9 -9.61 4.58 -4.71
N THR A 10 -8.63 4.81 -3.83
CA THR A 10 -8.05 3.75 -3.00
C THR A 10 -8.87 3.49 -1.73
N PRO A 11 -9.16 2.21 -1.40
CA PRO A 11 -9.86 1.83 -0.17
C PRO A 11 -8.98 2.08 1.07
N PHE A 12 -9.57 1.92 2.26
CA PHE A 12 -8.86 2.04 3.53
C PHE A 12 -7.84 0.89 3.69
N THR A 13 -6.60 1.23 4.04
CA THR A 13 -5.45 0.32 4.14
C THR A 13 -4.78 0.38 5.51
N GLY A 14 -3.84 -0.54 5.77
CA GLY A 14 -3.04 -0.53 7.00
C GLY A 14 -2.28 0.78 7.24
N PRO A 15 -1.55 1.34 6.26
CA PRO A 15 -0.90 2.65 6.38
C PRO A 15 -1.82 3.79 6.80
N ASP A 16 -3.10 3.78 6.40
CA ASP A 16 -4.07 4.80 6.83
C ASP A 16 -4.28 4.83 8.35
N LEU A 17 -4.00 3.74 9.06
CA LEU A 17 -4.07 3.70 10.53
C LEU A 17 -3.05 4.65 11.16
N HIS A 18 -1.87 4.80 10.57
CA HIS A 18 -0.84 5.72 11.04
C HIS A 18 -1.24 7.18 10.77
N LEU A 19 -2.02 7.42 9.72
CA LEU A 19 -2.49 8.75 9.35
C LEU A 19 -3.68 9.24 10.18
N ILE A 20 -4.31 8.40 11.01
CA ILE A 20 -5.48 8.78 11.83
C ILE A 20 -5.16 9.98 12.72
N THR A 21 -3.97 10.01 13.32
CA THR A 21 -3.56 11.11 14.20
C THR A 21 -3.46 12.43 13.44
N ASP A 22 -2.93 12.40 12.22
CA ASP A 22 -2.79 13.58 11.38
C ASP A 22 -4.14 13.99 10.77
N ALA A 23 -4.96 13.02 10.37
CA ALA A 23 -6.34 13.27 9.96
C ALA A 23 -7.15 13.97 11.05
N MET A 24 -6.97 13.59 12.32
CA MET A 24 -7.64 14.27 13.45
C MET A 24 -7.19 15.72 13.62
N LYS A 25 -5.90 16.03 13.39
CA LYS A 25 -5.39 17.41 13.44
C LYS A 25 -5.98 18.32 12.37
N ILE A 26 -6.29 17.77 11.19
CA ILE A 26 -6.82 18.53 10.05
C ILE A 26 -8.35 18.39 9.89
N ALA A 27 -8.99 17.53 10.67
CA ALA A 27 -10.43 17.27 10.57
C ALA A 27 -11.25 18.55 10.65
N ASN A 28 -10.86 19.50 11.50
CA ASN A 28 -11.53 20.80 11.66
C ASN A 28 -11.46 21.70 10.41
N LYS A 29 -10.56 21.41 9.46
CA LYS A 29 -10.48 22.14 8.17
C LYS A 29 -11.51 21.65 7.16
N TYR A 30 -11.91 20.38 7.27
CA TYR A 30 -12.81 19.73 6.31
C TYR A 30 -14.24 19.54 6.84
N LEU A 31 -14.39 19.46 8.17
CA LEU A 31 -15.68 19.31 8.81
C LEU A 31 -15.91 20.46 9.80
N PRO A 32 -17.08 21.12 9.77
CA PRO A 32 -17.44 22.06 10.82
C PRO A 32 -17.48 21.34 12.18
N VAL A 33 -17.19 22.04 13.26
CA VAL A 33 -17.16 21.46 14.63
C VAL A 33 -18.44 20.66 14.94
N ALA A 34 -19.60 21.15 14.50
CA ALA A 34 -20.87 20.43 14.64
C ALA A 34 -20.86 19.06 13.93
N GLY A 35 -20.19 18.93 12.77
CA GLY A 35 -20.05 17.67 12.05
C GLY A 35 -19.18 16.67 12.81
N VAL A 36 -18.06 17.12 13.37
CA VAL A 36 -17.18 16.27 14.19
C VAL A 36 -17.92 15.76 15.42
N VAL A 37 -18.66 16.65 16.11
CA VAL A 37 -19.48 16.29 17.29
C VAL A 37 -20.56 15.27 16.90
N ALA A 38 -21.24 15.45 15.76
CA ALA A 38 -22.27 14.52 15.30
C ALA A 38 -21.68 13.10 15.03
N VAL A 39 -20.51 13.02 14.40
CA VAL A 39 -19.80 11.74 14.17
C VAL A 39 -19.42 11.07 15.50
N CYS A 40 -18.90 11.82 16.46
CA CYS A 40 -18.56 11.30 17.79
C CYS A 40 -19.81 10.79 18.55
N ILE A 41 -20.93 11.49 18.48
CA ILE A 41 -22.20 11.05 19.08
C ILE A 41 -22.69 9.77 18.41
N LEU A 42 -22.69 9.70 17.07
CA LEU A 42 -23.10 8.52 16.32
C LEU A 42 -22.25 7.30 16.69
N PHE A 43 -20.95 7.48 16.78
CA PHE A 43 -20.03 6.43 17.21
C PHE A 43 -20.30 5.98 18.64
N GLY A 44 -20.53 6.93 19.56
CA GLY A 44 -20.90 6.64 20.94
C GLY A 44 -22.20 5.83 21.05
N ILE A 45 -23.24 6.20 20.28
CA ILE A 45 -24.50 5.45 20.20
C ILE A 45 -24.24 4.03 19.68
N LEU A 46 -23.43 3.85 18.63
CA LEU A 46 -23.10 2.53 18.09
C LEU A 46 -22.41 1.67 19.14
N VAL A 47 -21.44 2.20 19.88
CA VAL A 47 -20.74 1.48 20.96
C VAL A 47 -21.73 1.07 22.06
N ILE A 48 -22.62 1.98 22.47
CA ILE A 48 -23.65 1.68 23.49
C ILE A 48 -24.59 0.56 22.99
N LEU A 49 -25.03 0.61 21.74
CA LEU A 49 -25.87 -0.44 21.16
C LEU A 49 -25.16 -1.80 21.13
N LEU A 50 -23.88 -1.84 20.76
CA LEU A 50 -23.06 -3.06 20.77
C LEU A 50 -22.91 -3.61 22.19
N LEU A 51 -22.66 -2.76 23.19
CA LEU A 51 -22.59 -3.15 24.60
C LEU A 51 -23.94 -3.67 25.11
N MET A 52 -25.03 -3.02 24.74
CA MET A 52 -26.39 -3.50 25.08
C MET A 52 -26.69 -4.86 24.46
N LEU A 53 -26.26 -5.10 23.19
CA LEU A 53 -26.38 -6.39 22.53
C LEU A 53 -25.54 -7.48 23.23
N LEU A 54 -24.32 -7.17 23.67
CA LEU A 54 -23.47 -8.08 24.41
C LEU A 54 -24.07 -8.45 25.79
N ILE A 55 -24.70 -7.49 26.48
CA ILE A 55 -25.26 -7.69 27.82
C ILE A 55 -26.64 -8.37 27.75
N LYS A 56 -27.55 -7.85 26.88
CA LYS A 56 -28.95 -8.28 26.78
C LYS A 56 -29.20 -9.29 25.65
N GLY A 57 -28.23 -9.55 24.77
CA GLY A 57 -28.38 -10.50 23.69
C GLY A 57 -28.64 -11.93 24.16
N PRO A 58 -29.19 -12.80 23.30
CA PRO A 58 -29.46 -14.18 23.63
C PRO A 58 -28.18 -14.89 24.04
N LYS A 59 -28.15 -15.41 25.27
CA LYS A 59 -27.00 -16.15 25.82
C LYS A 59 -27.14 -17.63 25.54
N TYR A 60 -26.04 -18.26 25.14
CA TYR A 60 -26.00 -19.70 24.99
C TYR A 60 -26.21 -20.37 26.33
N GLN A 61 -27.33 -21.07 26.48
CA GLN A 61 -27.77 -21.64 27.76
C GLN A 61 -27.10 -22.99 28.11
N LYS A 62 -26.48 -23.66 27.14
CA LYS A 62 -25.83 -24.96 27.36
C LYS A 62 -24.40 -24.76 27.85
N LYS A 63 -23.92 -25.70 28.71
CA LYS A 63 -22.51 -25.69 29.15
C LYS A 63 -21.59 -25.84 27.94
N ILE A 64 -20.70 -24.89 27.75
CA ILE A 64 -19.69 -24.95 26.67
C ILE A 64 -18.69 -26.04 26.99
N LYS A 65 -18.56 -27.02 26.09
CA LYS A 65 -17.60 -28.11 26.20
C LYS A 65 -16.23 -27.66 25.68
N TYR A 66 -15.51 -26.92 26.47
CA TYR A 66 -14.20 -26.35 26.08
C TYR A 66 -13.23 -27.41 25.56
N ARG A 67 -13.23 -28.62 26.12
CA ARG A 67 -12.39 -29.75 25.71
C ARG A 67 -12.51 -30.08 24.21
N TYR A 68 -13.69 -29.88 23.63
CA TYR A 68 -13.94 -30.15 22.21
C TYR A 68 -13.90 -28.87 21.37
N ASN A 69 -14.40 -27.77 21.91
CA ASN A 69 -14.51 -26.52 21.16
C ASN A 69 -13.13 -25.88 20.93
N ILE A 70 -12.22 -25.91 21.91
CA ILE A 70 -10.87 -25.35 21.74
C ILE A 70 -10.08 -26.08 20.64
N PRO A 71 -9.96 -27.43 20.64
CA PRO A 71 -9.30 -28.14 19.53
C PRO A 71 -9.96 -27.90 18.18
N LEU A 72 -11.29 -27.80 18.13
CA LEU A 72 -12.02 -27.52 16.89
C LEU A 72 -11.70 -26.13 16.34
N ILE A 73 -11.65 -25.12 17.21
CA ILE A 73 -11.27 -23.75 16.82
C ILE A 73 -9.82 -23.71 16.34
N LEU A 74 -8.90 -24.38 17.06
CA LEU A 74 -7.50 -24.44 16.65
C LEU A 74 -7.35 -25.16 15.31
N LEU A 75 -8.08 -26.24 15.08
CA LEU A 75 -8.09 -26.93 13.79
C LEU A 75 -8.63 -26.02 12.67
N ALA A 76 -9.73 -25.30 12.92
CA ALA A 76 -10.30 -24.37 11.95
C ALA A 76 -9.31 -23.24 11.60
N VAL A 77 -8.63 -22.67 12.60
CA VAL A 77 -7.59 -21.66 12.40
C VAL A 77 -6.41 -22.23 11.61
N ALA A 78 -5.95 -23.44 11.95
CA ALA A 78 -4.85 -24.10 11.25
C ALA A 78 -5.21 -24.40 9.77
N LEU A 79 -6.42 -24.88 9.52
CA LEU A 79 -6.91 -25.13 8.16
C LEU A 79 -7.02 -23.82 7.36
N PHE A 80 -7.53 -22.76 7.98
CA PHE A 80 -7.61 -21.45 7.34
C PHE A 80 -6.22 -20.89 7.02
N ALA A 81 -5.29 -20.93 7.96
CA ALA A 81 -3.91 -20.48 7.74
C ALA A 81 -3.21 -21.32 6.67
N GLY A 82 -3.34 -22.65 6.73
CA GLY A 82 -2.76 -23.57 5.74
C GLY A 82 -3.33 -23.36 4.34
N SER A 83 -4.65 -23.16 4.21
CA SER A 83 -5.28 -22.87 2.92
C SER A 83 -4.83 -21.52 2.35
N THR A 84 -4.68 -20.51 3.20
CA THR A 84 -4.17 -19.18 2.79
C THR A 84 -2.71 -19.30 2.30
N GLN A 85 -1.87 -20.00 3.05
CA GLN A 85 -0.47 -20.21 2.66
C GLN A 85 -0.37 -20.97 1.33
N LEU A 86 -1.16 -22.02 1.15
CA LEU A 86 -1.21 -22.78 -0.10
C LEU A 86 -1.67 -21.90 -1.28
N ALA A 87 -2.66 -21.05 -1.04
CA ALA A 87 -3.15 -20.11 -2.06
C ALA A 87 -2.10 -19.08 -2.47
N LEU A 88 -1.27 -18.61 -1.52
CA LEU A 88 -0.12 -17.75 -1.81
C LEU A 88 0.96 -18.48 -2.61
N GLU A 89 1.32 -19.72 -2.24
CA GLU A 89 2.30 -20.54 -2.97
C GLU A 89 1.84 -20.85 -4.40
N LYS A 90 0.55 -21.13 -4.57
CA LYS A 90 -0.06 -21.37 -5.89
C LYS A 90 -0.34 -20.08 -6.68
N ARG A 91 -0.02 -18.92 -6.14
CA ARG A 91 -0.26 -17.60 -6.75
C ARG A 91 -1.74 -17.33 -7.06
N VAL A 92 -2.66 -17.96 -6.33
CA VAL A 92 -4.09 -17.65 -6.37
C VAL A 92 -4.36 -16.37 -5.57
N LEU A 93 -3.66 -16.20 -4.45
CA LEU A 93 -3.60 -14.96 -3.68
C LEU A 93 -2.25 -14.29 -3.89
N SER A 94 -2.23 -12.96 -3.83
CA SER A 94 -1.00 -12.17 -3.79
C SER A 94 -0.89 -11.45 -2.45
N ASN A 95 0.33 -11.31 -1.95
CA ASN A 95 0.66 -10.47 -0.81
C ASN A 95 1.31 -9.15 -1.22
N TYR A 96 1.48 -8.91 -2.51
CA TYR A 96 1.93 -7.66 -3.10
C TYR A 96 0.86 -7.15 -4.07
N PHE A 97 0.50 -5.89 -3.95
CA PHE A 97 -0.56 -5.28 -4.73
C PHE A 97 0.02 -4.16 -5.61
N GLY A 98 0.11 -4.41 -6.92
CA GLY A 98 0.51 -3.38 -7.90
C GLY A 98 -0.53 -2.26 -8.06
N ASN A 99 -1.81 -2.59 -7.79
CA ASN A 99 -2.90 -1.63 -7.64
C ASN A 99 -3.79 -2.09 -6.48
N ILE A 100 -3.88 -1.24 -5.45
CA ILE A 100 -4.62 -1.56 -4.24
C ILE A 100 -6.13 -1.66 -4.50
N ALA A 101 -6.70 -0.78 -5.33
CA ALA A 101 -8.13 -0.80 -5.61
C ALA A 101 -8.56 -2.13 -6.25
N PHE A 102 -7.84 -2.56 -7.28
CA PHE A 102 -8.10 -3.85 -7.95
C PHE A 102 -7.86 -5.04 -7.01
N ALA A 103 -6.83 -5.00 -6.17
CA ALA A 103 -6.61 -6.05 -5.20
C ALA A 103 -7.79 -6.22 -4.24
N TYR A 104 -8.40 -5.12 -3.79
CA TYR A 104 -9.59 -5.16 -2.92
C TYR A 104 -10.84 -5.68 -3.63
N GLU A 105 -10.96 -5.48 -4.95
CA GLU A 105 -12.02 -6.08 -5.77
C GLU A 105 -11.80 -7.58 -5.97
N ASP A 106 -10.57 -8.00 -6.27
CA ASP A 106 -10.21 -9.40 -6.57
C ASP A 106 -10.19 -10.29 -5.33
N TYR A 107 -9.58 -9.83 -4.23
CA TYR A 107 -9.31 -10.64 -3.03
C TYR A 107 -10.24 -10.33 -1.86
N GLY A 108 -11.00 -9.25 -1.94
CA GLY A 108 -11.92 -8.80 -0.90
C GLY A 108 -11.28 -8.01 0.24
N TYR A 109 -12.11 -7.15 0.85
CA TYR A 109 -11.70 -6.20 1.89
C TYR A 109 -10.96 -6.82 3.10
N PRO A 110 -11.46 -7.92 3.73
CA PRO A 110 -10.82 -8.46 4.93
C PRO A 110 -9.40 -8.98 4.68
N TYR A 111 -9.19 -9.66 3.56
CA TYR A 111 -7.88 -10.19 3.19
C TYR A 111 -6.89 -9.05 2.92
N CYS A 112 -7.26 -8.11 2.05
CA CYS A 112 -6.39 -7.01 1.68
C CYS A 112 -6.05 -6.10 2.86
N LEU A 113 -7.03 -5.77 3.71
CA LEU A 113 -6.78 -4.99 4.93
C LEU A 113 -5.80 -5.74 5.86
N ALA A 114 -6.02 -7.02 6.11
CA ALA A 114 -5.11 -7.82 6.93
C ALA A 114 -3.69 -7.84 6.32
N THR A 115 -3.59 -8.04 5.00
CA THR A 115 -2.29 -8.03 4.31
C THR A 115 -1.60 -6.68 4.44
N THR A 116 -2.31 -5.55 4.27
CA THR A 116 -1.71 -4.21 4.41
C THR A 116 -1.32 -3.86 5.84
N ILE A 117 -1.93 -4.49 6.86
CA ILE A 117 -1.58 -4.30 8.27
C ILE A 117 -0.36 -5.15 8.67
N PHE A 118 -0.32 -6.42 8.23
CA PHE A 118 0.67 -7.40 8.71
C PHE A 118 1.86 -7.57 7.79
N ASN A 119 1.72 -7.29 6.50
CA ASN A 119 2.84 -7.33 5.56
C ASN A 119 3.51 -5.95 5.48
N THR A 120 4.53 -5.75 6.28
CA THR A 120 5.32 -4.51 6.32
C THR A 120 6.55 -4.56 5.41
N GLY A 121 6.60 -5.55 4.50
CA GLY A 121 7.71 -5.74 3.59
C GLY A 121 8.82 -6.63 4.17
N ILE A 122 10.08 -6.29 3.90
CA ILE A 122 11.23 -7.05 4.35
C ILE A 122 11.39 -6.91 5.87
N SER A 123 11.54 -8.05 6.54
CA SER A 123 11.79 -8.07 7.98
C SER A 123 13.17 -7.50 8.30
N CYS A 124 13.27 -6.80 9.43
CA CYS A 124 14.55 -6.34 9.94
C CYS A 124 15.54 -7.52 10.07
N PRO A 125 16.77 -7.41 9.55
CA PRO A 125 17.80 -8.44 9.70
C PRO A 125 18.06 -8.77 11.17
N ARG A 126 18.35 -10.04 11.47
CA ARG A 126 18.58 -10.50 12.85
C ARG A 126 19.83 -9.89 13.50
N ASP A 127 20.79 -9.52 12.69
CA ASP A 127 22.07 -8.92 13.06
C ASP A 127 22.06 -7.39 13.00
N TYR A 128 20.88 -6.78 12.76
CA TYR A 128 20.72 -5.33 12.74
C TYR A 128 21.11 -4.73 14.08
N SER A 129 22.19 -3.96 14.09
CA SER A 129 22.75 -3.34 15.27
C SER A 129 23.54 -2.09 14.91
N GLU A 130 23.71 -1.18 15.88
CA GLU A 130 24.54 0.01 15.71
C GLU A 130 26.00 -0.35 15.32
N LYS A 131 26.51 -1.47 15.83
CA LYS A 131 27.84 -1.98 15.51
C LYS A 131 27.95 -2.37 14.04
N GLU A 132 26.90 -3.02 13.50
CA GLU A 132 26.86 -3.45 12.10
C GLU A 132 26.74 -2.24 11.16
N ILE A 133 25.92 -1.26 11.51
CA ILE A 133 25.82 0.01 10.77
C ILE A 133 27.19 0.71 10.71
N LYS A 134 27.87 0.87 11.86
CA LYS A 134 29.22 1.46 11.89
C LYS A 134 30.25 0.66 11.09
N ARG A 135 30.09 -0.67 11.01
CA ARG A 135 30.95 -1.52 10.18
C ARG A 135 30.75 -1.21 8.68
N ILE A 136 29.49 -1.09 8.26
CA ILE A 136 29.14 -0.75 6.87
C ILE A 136 29.68 0.64 6.52
N GLU A 137 29.43 1.65 7.35
CA GLU A 137 29.94 3.01 7.14
C GLU A 137 31.47 3.07 7.01
N LYS A 138 32.17 2.28 7.83
CA LYS A 138 33.64 2.19 7.75
C LYS A 138 34.09 1.53 6.46
N THR A 139 33.34 0.56 5.95
CA THR A 139 33.64 -0.11 4.70
C THR A 139 33.44 0.85 3.54
N GLU A 140 32.37 1.62 3.54
CA GLU A 140 32.09 2.64 2.52
C GLU A 140 33.16 3.75 2.48
N LYS A 141 33.57 4.25 3.64
CA LYS A 141 34.65 5.26 3.75
C LYS A 141 36.01 4.77 3.25
N ASN A 142 36.21 3.48 3.18
CA ASN A 142 37.45 2.86 2.66
C ASN A 142 37.36 2.52 1.17
N LEU A 143 36.21 2.76 0.51
CA LEU A 143 36.13 2.66 -0.95
C LEU A 143 36.97 3.79 -1.57
N PRO A 144 37.74 3.49 -2.64
CA PRO A 144 38.51 4.52 -3.31
C PRO A 144 37.59 5.66 -3.72
N GLU A 145 37.89 6.86 -3.25
CA GLU A 145 37.18 8.06 -3.72
C GLU A 145 37.32 8.10 -5.25
N THR A 146 36.18 7.93 -5.93
CA THR A 146 36.13 8.21 -7.36
C THR A 146 36.53 9.68 -7.52
N GLN A 147 37.54 9.95 -8.33
CA GLN A 147 38.05 11.31 -8.59
C GLN A 147 36.86 12.27 -8.69
N GLU A 148 36.98 13.45 -8.12
CA GLU A 148 35.97 14.53 -8.21
C GLU A 148 35.73 14.92 -9.68
N GLU A 149 35.07 14.05 -10.40
CA GLU A 149 34.45 14.43 -11.67
C GLU A 149 33.38 15.48 -11.34
N LYS A 150 33.34 16.54 -12.09
CA LYS A 150 32.31 17.57 -12.00
C LYS A 150 30.96 16.89 -11.97
N ARG A 151 30.33 16.81 -10.80
CA ARG A 151 29.02 16.19 -10.63
C ARG A 151 28.01 17.00 -11.43
N PRO A 152 27.38 16.44 -12.47
CA PRO A 152 26.37 17.13 -13.23
C PRO A 152 25.14 17.41 -12.38
N ASN A 153 24.42 18.47 -12.68
CA ASN A 153 23.07 18.62 -12.16
C ASN A 153 22.16 17.62 -12.89
N ILE A 154 21.38 16.86 -12.12
CA ILE A 154 20.41 15.89 -12.65
C ILE A 154 19.03 16.48 -12.44
N LEU A 155 18.27 16.65 -13.52
CA LEU A 155 16.89 17.10 -13.51
C LEU A 155 15.98 15.94 -13.86
N PHE A 156 15.14 15.51 -12.90
CA PHE A 156 14.07 14.56 -13.14
C PHE A 156 12.80 15.32 -13.51
N LEU A 157 12.27 15.05 -14.71
CA LEU A 157 11.00 15.61 -15.17
C LEU A 157 10.00 14.49 -15.35
N GLN A 158 9.07 14.37 -14.38
CA GLN A 158 7.98 13.41 -14.47
C GLN A 158 6.80 14.00 -15.23
N LEU A 159 6.45 13.38 -16.35
CA LEU A 159 5.33 13.78 -17.20
C LEU A 159 4.13 12.82 -16.91
N GLU A 160 3.48 13.04 -15.79
CA GLU A 160 2.55 12.10 -15.15
C GLU A 160 1.41 11.58 -16.05
N SER A 161 0.74 12.47 -16.76
CA SER A 161 -0.37 12.13 -17.65
C SER A 161 0.03 12.02 -19.11
N PHE A 162 1.33 12.08 -19.40
CA PHE A 162 1.84 12.04 -20.76
C PHE A 162 1.82 10.58 -21.29
N PHE A 163 1.24 10.37 -22.44
CA PHE A 163 1.28 9.10 -23.15
C PHE A 163 1.33 9.31 -24.65
N ASP A 164 1.68 8.28 -25.40
CA ASP A 164 1.65 8.30 -26.87
C ASP A 164 0.25 7.95 -27.39
N PRO A 165 -0.52 8.92 -27.91
CA PRO A 165 -1.86 8.64 -28.39
C PRO A 165 -1.91 7.67 -29.58
N THR A 166 -0.80 7.50 -30.31
CA THR A 166 -0.75 6.53 -31.44
C THR A 166 -0.81 5.07 -31.00
N LEU A 167 -0.64 4.79 -29.68
CA LEU A 167 -0.81 3.46 -29.12
C LEU A 167 -2.28 3.09 -28.89
N VAL A 168 -3.20 4.03 -29.09
CA VAL A 168 -4.64 3.82 -28.89
C VAL A 168 -5.27 3.35 -30.18
N ASN A 169 -5.66 2.08 -30.25
CA ASN A 169 -6.09 1.40 -31.49
C ASN A 169 -7.36 1.97 -32.14
N TYR A 170 -8.17 2.73 -31.39
CA TYR A 170 -9.44 3.31 -31.92
C TYR A 170 -9.31 4.78 -32.27
N LEU A 171 -8.12 5.37 -32.16
CA LEU A 171 -7.86 6.74 -32.58
C LEU A 171 -7.22 6.75 -33.96
N ASP A 172 -7.83 7.49 -34.88
CA ASP A 172 -7.25 7.82 -36.19
C ASP A 172 -6.59 9.19 -36.10
N ILE A 173 -5.26 9.25 -36.18
CA ILE A 173 -4.46 10.45 -35.95
C ILE A 173 -3.79 10.82 -37.27
N SER A 174 -4.14 11.99 -37.81
CA SER A 174 -3.65 12.47 -39.12
C SER A 174 -2.21 12.98 -39.06
N GLU A 175 -1.76 13.48 -37.90
CA GLU A 175 -0.41 14.04 -37.71
C GLU A 175 0.21 13.50 -36.41
N ASP A 176 1.54 13.44 -36.34
CA ASP A 176 2.23 13.02 -35.12
C ASP A 176 1.96 14.00 -33.96
N PRO A 177 1.27 13.58 -32.89
CA PRO A 177 0.90 14.46 -31.77
C PRO A 177 2.07 14.82 -30.87
N ILE A 178 3.21 14.08 -30.93
CA ILE A 178 4.35 14.21 -30.03
C ILE A 178 5.70 14.23 -30.77
N PRO A 179 5.85 15.04 -31.83
CA PRO A 179 7.05 14.99 -32.70
C PRO A 179 8.35 15.30 -31.97
N THR A 180 8.33 16.24 -31.03
CA THR A 180 9.51 16.59 -30.21
C THR A 180 9.96 15.44 -29.33
N PHE A 181 9.02 14.77 -28.66
CA PHE A 181 9.33 13.61 -27.81
C PHE A 181 9.91 12.45 -28.62
N ARG A 182 9.33 12.16 -29.79
CA ARG A 182 9.86 11.14 -30.71
C ARG A 182 11.27 11.46 -31.23
N LYS A 183 11.54 12.74 -31.46
CA LYS A 183 12.87 13.18 -31.86
C LYS A 183 13.87 12.92 -30.72
N LEU A 184 13.53 13.31 -29.48
CA LEU A 184 14.38 13.07 -28.31
C LEU A 184 14.63 11.57 -28.08
N MET A 185 13.62 10.73 -28.22
CA MET A 185 13.78 9.27 -28.11
C MET A 185 14.74 8.67 -29.13
N LYS A 186 14.85 9.27 -30.32
CA LYS A 186 15.78 8.83 -31.39
C LYS A 186 17.20 9.33 -31.19
N GLU A 187 17.34 10.56 -30.67
CA GLU A 187 18.63 11.24 -30.56
C GLU A 187 19.36 10.93 -29.25
N TYR A 188 18.63 10.55 -28.19
CA TYR A 188 19.17 10.31 -26.86
C TYR A 188 18.84 8.91 -26.36
N SER A 189 19.53 8.47 -25.31
CA SER A 189 19.22 7.21 -24.64
C SER A 189 17.78 7.16 -24.17
N SER A 190 17.04 6.18 -24.62
CA SER A 190 15.62 6.01 -24.31
C SER A 190 15.29 4.54 -24.11
N GLY A 191 14.18 4.26 -23.42
CA GLY A 191 13.70 2.91 -23.18
C GLY A 191 12.41 2.90 -22.37
N TYR A 192 11.94 1.68 -22.10
CA TYR A 192 10.77 1.47 -21.25
C TYR A 192 11.20 1.19 -19.83
N TYR A 193 10.52 1.83 -18.89
CA TYR A 193 10.70 1.60 -17.47
C TYR A 193 9.53 0.81 -16.91
N LYS A 194 9.83 -0.30 -16.21
CA LYS A 194 8.81 -1.12 -15.55
C LYS A 194 8.45 -0.47 -14.23
N VAL A 195 7.22 0.00 -14.12
CA VAL A 195 6.72 0.71 -12.94
C VAL A 195 6.09 -0.25 -11.92
N PRO A 196 6.15 0.06 -10.61
CA PRO A 196 5.60 -0.79 -9.55
C PRO A 196 4.07 -0.72 -9.44
N SER A 197 3.46 0.34 -9.94
CA SER A 197 2.03 0.62 -9.80
C SER A 197 1.36 0.85 -11.15
N VAL A 198 0.08 0.46 -11.27
CA VAL A 198 -0.74 0.62 -12.46
C VAL A 198 -2.06 1.30 -12.07
N GLY A 199 -2.39 2.41 -12.73
CA GLY A 199 -3.65 3.12 -12.58
C GLY A 199 -3.77 4.06 -11.38
N ALA A 200 -2.91 3.91 -10.36
CA ALA A 200 -2.79 4.78 -9.20
C ALA A 200 -1.40 4.57 -8.57
N GLY A 201 -1.03 5.38 -7.56
CA GLY A 201 0.24 5.18 -6.84
C GLY A 201 1.45 5.71 -7.62
N THR A 202 1.32 6.85 -8.30
CA THR A 202 2.41 7.52 -9.02
C THR A 202 3.59 7.85 -8.10
N ALA A 203 3.31 8.14 -6.81
CA ALA A 203 4.32 8.38 -5.80
C ALA A 203 5.27 7.18 -5.63
N ASN A 204 4.78 5.95 -5.73
CA ASN A 204 5.61 4.75 -5.66
C ASN A 204 6.58 4.66 -6.85
N THR A 205 6.13 5.02 -8.06
CA THR A 205 6.98 5.06 -9.26
C THR A 205 8.04 6.15 -9.13
N GLU A 206 7.67 7.32 -8.63
CA GLU A 206 8.59 8.43 -8.35
C GLU A 206 9.65 8.04 -7.33
N PHE A 207 9.24 7.40 -6.23
CA PHE A 207 10.15 6.89 -5.22
C PHE A 207 11.18 5.92 -5.80
N GLU A 208 10.76 4.90 -6.57
CA GLU A 208 11.69 3.96 -7.22
C GLU A 208 12.64 4.65 -8.20
N SER A 209 12.13 5.63 -8.96
CA SER A 209 12.94 6.35 -9.96
C SER A 209 14.03 7.21 -9.31
N ILE A 210 13.73 7.85 -8.18
CA ILE A 210 14.66 8.76 -7.49
C ILE A 210 15.65 7.98 -6.62
N THR A 211 15.16 6.96 -5.90
CA THR A 211 15.98 6.25 -4.92
C THR A 211 16.69 5.02 -5.46
N GLY A 212 16.19 4.45 -6.57
CA GLY A 212 16.64 3.15 -7.08
C GLY A 212 16.20 1.96 -6.20
N MET A 213 15.38 2.19 -5.17
CA MET A 213 14.88 1.14 -4.27
C MET A 213 13.54 0.62 -4.76
N SER A 214 13.39 -0.71 -4.87
CA SER A 214 12.13 -1.29 -5.29
C SER A 214 11.07 -1.23 -4.19
N MET A 215 9.86 -0.83 -4.55
CA MET A 215 8.67 -0.88 -3.68
C MET A 215 8.33 -2.30 -3.21
N HIS A 216 8.88 -3.33 -3.88
CA HIS A 216 8.73 -4.71 -3.43
C HIS A 216 9.33 -4.99 -2.05
N TYR A 217 10.27 -4.15 -1.61
CA TYR A 217 10.86 -4.22 -0.27
C TYR A 217 9.98 -3.64 0.83
N PHE A 218 8.95 -2.92 0.48
CA PHE A 218 7.96 -2.36 1.39
C PHE A 218 6.69 -3.21 1.36
N GLY A 219 5.80 -3.05 2.31
CA GLY A 219 4.52 -3.73 2.30
C GLY A 219 3.60 -3.21 1.18
N PRO A 220 2.44 -3.85 0.95
CA PRO A 220 1.47 -3.33 0.00
C PRO A 220 0.87 -2.02 0.50
N GLY A 221 1.02 -0.95 -0.28
CA GLY A 221 0.55 0.40 0.06
C GLY A 221 1.10 1.45 -0.88
N GLU A 222 0.65 2.67 -0.67
CA GLU A 222 1.24 3.88 -1.24
C GLU A 222 2.11 4.52 -0.17
N TYR A 223 3.31 4.91 -0.52
CA TYR A 223 4.32 5.48 0.36
C TYR A 223 4.74 6.87 -0.11
#